data_1c92c2ad519206f791b562e63acc7456
#
_entry.id   1c92c2ad519206f791b562e63acc7456
#
_cell.length_a   1.000
_cell.length_b   1.000
_cell.length_c   1.000
_cell.angle_alpha   90.00
_cell.angle_beta   90.00
_cell.angle_gamma   90.00
#
_symmetry.space_group_name_H-M   'P 1'
#
loop_
_entity.id
_entity.type
_entity.pdbx_description
1 polymer ?
#
loop_
_entity_poly.entity_id
_entity_poly.type
_entity_poly.pdbx_seq_one_letter_code
_entity_poly.pdbx_strand_id
1 'polypeptide(L)'
;VMITGSHNPPDYNGFKMMLGGETLAGELIQDLLAIIEKDVFNTSAKPGSVAEKNIAAEYQAHIAGHIKLKRPMKIVIDAGNGVAGAFAGNLYRALGCDVIELFCDVDGHFPNHHPDPAKPENLQDLIRALQESDAEIGFAFDGDGDRLGVVTKDAQIIYPDLQLMLFAQDVLSRNPGAKVIYDVKSTRLLA
;
A
#
# COMPACT_ATOMS: atom_id res chain seq x y z
N VAL A 1 -16.88 0.17 -5.36
CA VAL A 1 -16.46 1.17 -4.36
C VAL A 1 -15.41 0.56 -3.46
N MET A 2 -14.30 1.27 -3.24
CA MET A 2 -13.29 0.96 -2.24
C MET A 2 -13.41 1.99 -1.12
N ILE A 3 -13.38 1.53 0.12
CA ILE A 3 -13.46 2.40 1.31
C ILE A 3 -12.08 2.42 1.94
N THR A 4 -11.47 3.60 2.06
CA THR A 4 -10.18 3.80 2.71
C THR A 4 -10.04 5.25 3.21
N GLY A 5 -9.53 5.41 4.43
CA GLY A 5 -9.07 6.70 4.96
C GLY A 5 -7.57 6.90 4.74
N SER A 6 -6.88 5.92 4.11
CA SER A 6 -5.42 5.89 3.97
C SER A 6 -4.75 6.07 5.35
N HIS A 7 -4.03 7.14 5.57
CA HIS A 7 -3.34 7.51 6.81
C HIS A 7 -4.01 8.69 7.55
N ASN A 8 -5.27 9.01 7.20
CA ASN A 8 -6.02 10.03 7.89
C ASN A 8 -6.45 9.57 9.30
N PRO A 9 -6.79 10.50 10.21
CA PRO A 9 -7.36 10.18 11.52
C PRO A 9 -8.59 9.26 11.42
N PRO A 10 -8.91 8.49 12.48
CA PRO A 10 -9.95 7.44 12.45
C PRO A 10 -11.37 7.93 12.20
N ASP A 11 -11.63 9.23 12.35
CA ASP A 11 -12.91 9.88 12.05
C ASP A 11 -13.08 10.28 10.58
N TYR A 12 -12.05 10.06 9.73
CA TYR A 12 -12.10 10.29 8.30
C TYR A 12 -12.40 9.01 7.53
N ASN A 13 -13.27 9.11 6.52
CA ASN A 13 -13.54 8.05 5.56
C ASN A 13 -13.35 8.57 4.14
N GLY A 14 -12.82 7.72 3.26
CA GLY A 14 -12.67 7.99 1.84
C GLY A 14 -13.38 6.93 1.00
N PHE A 15 -13.88 7.34 -0.14
CA PHE A 15 -14.54 6.45 -1.10
C PHE A 15 -13.92 6.64 -2.48
N LYS A 16 -13.27 5.59 -2.99
CA LYS A 16 -12.82 5.52 -4.38
C LYS A 16 -13.86 4.76 -5.17
N MET A 17 -14.49 5.40 -6.15
CA MET A 17 -15.65 4.85 -6.86
C MET A 17 -15.37 4.70 -8.35
N MET A 18 -15.80 3.58 -8.90
CA MET A 18 -15.80 3.31 -10.35
C MET A 18 -17.17 2.86 -10.78
N LEU A 19 -17.68 3.42 -11.85
CA LEU A 19 -18.97 3.07 -12.46
C LEU A 19 -18.76 2.79 -13.94
N GLY A 20 -19.20 1.60 -14.40
CA GLY A 20 -19.08 1.23 -15.81
C GLY A 20 -17.65 1.20 -16.37
N GLY A 21 -16.63 1.00 -15.50
CA GLY A 21 -15.24 1.03 -15.91
C GLY A 21 -14.58 2.43 -15.86
N GLU A 22 -15.34 3.46 -15.51
CA GLU A 22 -14.88 4.85 -15.38
C GLU A 22 -14.75 5.24 -13.91
N THR A 23 -13.60 5.82 -13.52
CA THR A 23 -13.37 6.33 -12.17
C THR A 23 -14.11 7.65 -12.00
N LEU A 24 -14.93 7.75 -10.96
CA LEU A 24 -15.66 8.98 -10.67
C LEU A 24 -14.71 10.03 -10.10
N ALA A 25 -14.64 11.19 -10.77
CA ALA A 25 -13.79 12.32 -10.35
C ALA A 25 -14.46 13.65 -10.74
N GLY A 26 -13.99 14.76 -10.16
CA GLY A 26 -14.43 16.11 -10.52
C GLY A 26 -15.94 16.29 -10.44
N GLU A 27 -16.57 16.67 -11.56
CA GLU A 27 -18.00 16.96 -11.66
C GLU A 27 -18.87 15.77 -11.30
N LEU A 28 -18.47 14.53 -11.66
CA LEU A 28 -19.23 13.32 -11.32
C LEU A 28 -19.39 13.11 -9.80
N ILE A 29 -18.40 13.53 -9.01
CA ILE A 29 -18.50 13.51 -7.55
C ILE A 29 -19.47 14.60 -7.06
N GLN A 30 -19.48 15.78 -7.69
CA GLN A 30 -20.42 16.85 -7.37
C GLN A 30 -21.86 16.47 -7.72
N ASP A 31 -22.08 15.73 -8.80
CA ASP A 31 -23.39 15.18 -9.14
C ASP A 31 -23.92 14.23 -8.07
N LEU A 32 -23.05 13.38 -7.50
CA LEU A 32 -23.43 12.52 -6.36
C LEU A 32 -23.82 13.35 -5.14
N LEU A 33 -23.06 14.40 -4.83
CA LEU A 33 -23.38 15.31 -3.73
C LEU A 33 -24.77 15.95 -3.95
N ALA A 34 -25.04 16.44 -5.15
CA ALA A 34 -26.32 17.06 -5.49
C ALA A 34 -27.50 16.08 -5.36
N ILE A 35 -27.32 14.80 -5.66
CA ILE A 35 -28.34 13.74 -5.46
C ILE A 35 -28.60 13.54 -3.96
N ILE A 36 -27.54 13.48 -3.16
CA ILE A 36 -27.62 13.31 -1.71
C ILE A 36 -28.34 14.51 -1.05
N GLU A 37 -27.95 15.72 -1.39
CA GLU A 37 -28.53 16.96 -0.86
C GLU A 37 -30.02 17.14 -1.21
N LYS A 38 -30.43 16.65 -2.38
CA LYS A 38 -31.83 16.70 -2.83
C LYS A 38 -32.67 15.54 -2.30
N ASP A 39 -32.03 14.56 -1.62
CA ASP A 39 -32.69 13.34 -1.11
C ASP A 39 -33.44 12.57 -2.22
N VAL A 40 -32.90 12.57 -3.43
CA VAL A 40 -33.51 11.94 -4.62
C VAL A 40 -32.88 10.56 -4.82
N PHE A 41 -33.41 9.57 -4.10
CA PHE A 41 -32.96 8.18 -4.22
C PHE A 41 -34.02 7.31 -4.93
N ASN A 42 -33.53 6.40 -5.77
CA ASN A 42 -34.38 5.36 -6.34
C ASN A 42 -34.72 4.34 -5.27
N THR A 43 -35.94 4.28 -4.83
CA THR A 43 -36.45 3.27 -3.89
C THR A 43 -36.99 2.07 -4.65
N SER A 44 -36.59 0.86 -4.22
CA SER A 44 -37.15 -0.39 -4.75
C SER A 44 -38.15 -0.97 -3.76
N ALA A 45 -39.24 -1.55 -4.30
CA ALA A 45 -40.20 -2.31 -3.49
C ALA A 45 -39.61 -3.57 -2.84
N LYS A 46 -38.50 -4.08 -3.42
CA LYS A 46 -37.73 -5.19 -2.85
C LYS A 46 -36.36 -4.67 -2.42
N PRO A 47 -35.99 -4.77 -1.14
CA PRO A 47 -34.65 -4.44 -0.70
C PRO A 47 -33.63 -5.36 -1.37
N GLY A 48 -32.43 -4.84 -1.63
CA GLY A 48 -31.31 -5.64 -2.08
C GLY A 48 -30.82 -6.60 -0.97
N SER A 49 -29.89 -7.48 -1.32
CA SER A 49 -29.20 -8.34 -0.38
C SER A 49 -27.73 -7.92 -0.24
N VAL A 50 -27.18 -8.13 0.94
CA VAL A 50 -25.76 -7.94 1.23
C VAL A 50 -25.15 -9.32 1.50
N ALA A 51 -24.00 -9.61 0.89
CA ALA A 51 -23.22 -10.79 1.17
C ALA A 51 -21.77 -10.36 1.47
N GLU A 52 -21.17 -11.00 2.43
CA GLU A 52 -19.76 -10.77 2.79
C GLU A 52 -18.89 -11.89 2.23
N LYS A 53 -17.71 -11.53 1.70
CA LYS A 53 -16.69 -12.48 1.26
C LYS A 53 -15.33 -12.03 1.77
N ASN A 54 -14.69 -12.87 2.58
CA ASN A 54 -13.29 -12.68 2.93
C ASN A 54 -12.42 -13.18 1.78
N ILE A 55 -11.66 -12.27 1.15
CA ILE A 55 -10.77 -12.58 0.01
C ILE A 55 -9.29 -12.66 0.42
N ALA A 56 -8.94 -12.49 1.69
CA ALA A 56 -7.56 -12.40 2.15
C ALA A 56 -6.70 -13.61 1.73
N ALA A 57 -7.21 -14.83 1.92
CA ALA A 57 -6.48 -16.03 1.54
C ALA A 57 -6.31 -16.16 0.01
N GLU A 58 -7.36 -15.86 -0.76
CA GLU A 58 -7.30 -15.87 -2.24
C GLU A 58 -6.30 -14.84 -2.75
N TYR A 59 -6.30 -13.63 -2.18
CA TYR A 59 -5.40 -12.54 -2.53
C TYR A 59 -3.93 -12.91 -2.25
N GLN A 60 -3.63 -13.41 -1.05
CA GLN A 60 -2.28 -13.84 -0.68
C GLN A 60 -1.78 -14.98 -1.56
N ALA A 61 -2.61 -16.00 -1.80
CA ALA A 61 -2.27 -17.12 -2.66
C ALA A 61 -2.02 -16.69 -4.11
N HIS A 62 -2.81 -15.74 -4.63
CA HIS A 62 -2.63 -15.19 -5.97
C HIS A 62 -1.27 -14.50 -6.10
N ILE A 63 -0.90 -13.62 -5.17
CA ILE A 63 0.40 -12.94 -5.21
C ILE A 63 1.55 -13.95 -5.06
N ALA A 64 1.48 -14.82 -4.05
CA ALA A 64 2.53 -15.81 -3.80
C ALA A 64 2.72 -16.79 -4.98
N GLY A 65 1.65 -17.09 -5.72
CA GLY A 65 1.70 -17.94 -6.91
C GLY A 65 2.41 -17.29 -8.11
N HIS A 66 2.49 -15.96 -8.17
CA HIS A 66 3.10 -15.22 -9.29
C HIS A 66 4.52 -14.74 -9.00
N ILE A 67 4.92 -14.70 -7.73
CA ILE A 67 6.22 -14.19 -7.31
C ILE A 67 7.10 -15.35 -6.84
N LYS A 68 8.32 -15.42 -7.36
CA LYS A 68 9.32 -16.38 -6.91
C LYS A 68 10.61 -15.64 -6.58
N LEU A 69 10.97 -15.62 -5.32
CA LEU A 69 12.24 -15.08 -4.89
C LEU A 69 13.40 -15.99 -5.31
N LYS A 70 14.55 -15.40 -5.65
CA LYS A 70 15.75 -16.17 -6.00
C LYS A 70 16.36 -16.89 -4.80
N ARG A 71 16.15 -16.36 -3.60
CA ARG A 71 16.60 -16.95 -2.32
C ARG A 71 15.71 -16.49 -1.17
N PRO A 72 15.72 -17.19 -0.06
CA PRO A 72 15.17 -16.67 1.19
C PRO A 72 15.87 -15.37 1.61
N MET A 73 15.13 -14.49 2.27
CA MET A 73 15.65 -13.24 2.83
C MET A 73 15.08 -13.05 4.24
N LYS A 74 15.85 -12.42 5.11
CA LYS A 74 15.34 -11.93 6.39
C LYS A 74 15.03 -10.44 6.25
N ILE A 75 13.80 -10.08 6.57
CA ILE A 75 13.28 -8.73 6.37
C ILE A 75 12.62 -8.20 7.63
N VAL A 76 12.57 -6.89 7.76
CA VAL A 76 11.70 -6.20 8.72
C VAL A 76 10.54 -5.58 7.96
N ILE A 77 9.32 -5.74 8.44
CA ILE A 77 8.16 -4.99 7.97
C ILE A 77 7.63 -4.09 9.09
N ASP A 78 7.23 -2.90 8.71
CA ASP A 78 6.59 -1.92 9.57
C ASP A 78 5.26 -1.51 8.93
N ALA A 79 4.16 -1.92 9.55
CA ALA A 79 2.82 -1.60 9.05
C ALA A 79 2.24 -0.33 9.68
N GLY A 80 2.91 0.30 10.64
CA GLY A 80 2.45 1.50 11.33
C GLY A 80 1.02 1.39 11.88
N ASN A 81 0.61 0.20 12.29
CA ASN A 81 -0.76 -0.16 12.67
C ASN A 81 -1.80 -0.05 11.54
N GLY A 82 -1.36 0.11 10.29
CA GLY A 82 -2.22 0.13 9.11
C GLY A 82 -2.70 -1.26 8.68
N VAL A 83 -3.58 -1.30 7.68
CA VAL A 83 -4.22 -2.55 7.22
C VAL A 83 -3.24 -3.54 6.60
N ALA A 84 -2.07 -3.09 6.12
CA ALA A 84 -1.01 -3.95 5.63
C ALA A 84 -0.54 -4.96 6.70
N GLY A 85 -0.63 -4.62 7.99
CA GLY A 85 -0.28 -5.50 9.10
C GLY A 85 -1.04 -6.83 9.11
N ALA A 86 -2.30 -6.84 8.67
CA ALA A 86 -3.09 -8.05 8.59
C ALA A 86 -2.61 -9.04 7.50
N PHE A 87 -1.80 -8.61 6.55
CA PHE A 87 -1.50 -9.38 5.34
C PHE A 87 0.00 -9.55 5.08
N ALA A 88 0.80 -8.49 5.25
CA ALA A 88 2.16 -8.42 4.75
C ALA A 88 3.06 -9.51 5.34
N GLY A 89 3.03 -9.73 6.65
CA GLY A 89 3.86 -10.73 7.30
C GLY A 89 3.61 -12.13 6.74
N ASN A 90 2.35 -12.53 6.64
CA ASN A 90 1.98 -13.83 6.10
C ASN A 90 2.35 -13.99 4.61
N LEU A 91 2.16 -12.92 3.82
CA LEU A 91 2.53 -12.90 2.42
C LEU A 91 4.03 -13.10 2.22
N TYR A 92 4.87 -12.34 2.93
CA TYR A 92 6.32 -12.48 2.80
C TYR A 92 6.84 -13.83 3.31
N ARG A 93 6.25 -14.39 4.37
CA ARG A 93 6.56 -15.77 4.82
C ARG A 93 6.18 -16.81 3.76
N ALA A 94 5.04 -16.64 3.10
CA ALA A 94 4.63 -17.51 1.98
C ALA A 94 5.60 -17.44 0.79
N LEU A 95 6.30 -16.31 0.61
CA LEU A 95 7.37 -16.13 -0.38
C LEU A 95 8.73 -16.69 0.09
N GLY A 96 8.82 -17.24 1.31
CA GLY A 96 10.03 -17.84 1.87
C GLY A 96 10.92 -16.86 2.66
N CYS A 97 10.41 -15.70 3.05
CA CYS A 97 11.14 -14.76 3.90
C CYS A 97 11.01 -15.15 5.38
N ASP A 98 12.08 -14.88 6.15
CA ASP A 98 12.02 -14.73 7.60
C ASP A 98 11.64 -13.27 7.92
N VAL A 99 10.57 -13.06 8.70
CA VAL A 99 9.94 -11.75 8.86
C VAL A 99 9.92 -11.31 10.31
N ILE A 100 10.55 -10.18 10.58
CA ILE A 100 10.38 -9.41 11.82
C ILE A 100 9.26 -8.39 11.58
N GLU A 101 8.25 -8.41 12.43
CA GLU A 101 7.06 -7.56 12.31
C GLU A 101 7.10 -6.42 13.34
N LEU A 102 6.86 -5.19 12.87
CA LEU A 102 6.65 -4.01 13.69
C LEU A 102 5.24 -3.47 13.42
N PHE A 103 4.50 -3.20 14.50
CA PHE A 103 3.22 -2.50 14.48
C PHE A 103 2.21 -3.09 13.50
N CYS A 104 2.12 -4.43 13.46
CA CYS A 104 1.24 -5.16 12.53
C CYS A 104 -0.18 -5.38 13.07
N ASP A 105 -0.46 -5.05 14.34
CA ASP A 105 -1.82 -5.02 14.87
C ASP A 105 -2.56 -3.80 14.29
N VAL A 106 -3.67 -4.04 13.56
CA VAL A 106 -4.42 -2.98 12.89
C VAL A 106 -5.15 -2.10 13.91
N ASP A 107 -4.79 -0.83 13.97
CA ASP A 107 -5.42 0.16 14.85
C ASP A 107 -5.45 1.54 14.16
N GLY A 108 -6.64 2.02 13.83
CA GLY A 108 -6.84 3.32 13.17
C GLY A 108 -6.44 4.55 13.99
N HIS A 109 -6.05 4.38 15.27
CA HIS A 109 -5.47 5.46 16.07
C HIS A 109 -3.96 5.61 15.89
N PHE A 110 -3.31 4.64 15.22
CA PHE A 110 -1.86 4.65 14.93
C PHE A 110 -0.99 4.96 16.17
N PRO A 111 -1.07 4.13 17.24
CA PRO A 111 -0.53 4.47 18.56
C PRO A 111 1.01 4.55 18.61
N ASN A 112 1.73 4.00 17.62
CA ASN A 112 3.20 3.96 17.62
C ASN A 112 3.81 5.12 16.85
N HIS A 113 3.47 5.28 15.60
CA HIS A 113 3.85 6.41 14.76
C HIS A 113 2.82 6.61 13.63
N HIS A 114 2.86 7.78 13.00
CA HIS A 114 1.99 8.05 11.85
C HIS A 114 2.39 7.17 10.66
N PRO A 115 1.48 6.41 10.02
CA PRO A 115 1.80 5.49 8.94
C PRO A 115 1.98 6.20 7.60
N ASP A 116 3.02 7.01 7.50
CA ASP A 116 3.44 7.72 6.30
C ASP A 116 4.94 7.48 6.06
N PRO A 117 5.30 6.49 5.22
CA PRO A 117 6.69 6.12 4.98
C PRO A 117 7.48 7.15 4.15
N ALA A 118 6.82 8.21 3.66
CA ALA A 118 7.50 9.31 2.99
C ALA A 118 8.29 10.20 3.96
N LYS A 119 8.02 10.10 5.26
CA LYS A 119 8.64 10.90 6.31
C LYS A 119 9.70 10.10 7.06
N PRO A 120 10.98 10.52 7.04
CA PRO A 120 12.06 9.81 7.71
C PRO A 120 11.85 9.60 9.22
N GLU A 121 11.15 10.52 9.88
CA GLU A 121 10.82 10.39 11.30
C GLU A 121 9.97 9.14 11.61
N ASN A 122 9.11 8.71 10.68
CA ASN A 122 8.26 7.53 10.83
C ASN A 122 8.99 6.21 10.52
N LEU A 123 10.22 6.25 10.06
CA LEU A 123 11.03 5.09 9.72
C LEU A 123 12.05 4.72 10.80
N GLN A 124 12.09 5.44 11.94
CA GLN A 124 13.15 5.29 12.93
C GLN A 124 13.11 3.93 13.64
N ASP A 125 11.92 3.39 13.91
CA ASP A 125 11.77 2.06 14.52
C ASP A 125 12.18 0.96 13.55
N LEU A 126 11.82 1.09 12.26
CA LEU A 126 12.26 0.20 11.20
C LEU A 126 13.80 0.20 11.06
N ILE A 127 14.40 1.38 11.03
CA ILE A 127 15.88 1.55 10.97
C ILE A 127 16.54 0.87 12.16
N ARG A 128 16.03 1.10 13.37
CA ARG A 128 16.55 0.49 14.60
C ARG A 128 16.46 -1.03 14.54
N ALA A 129 15.30 -1.58 14.18
CA ALA A 129 15.12 -3.02 14.09
C ALA A 129 16.04 -3.67 13.04
N LEU A 130 16.28 -2.98 11.91
CA LEU A 130 17.27 -3.42 10.93
C LEU A 130 18.70 -3.46 11.52
N GLN A 131 19.11 -2.42 12.23
CA GLN A 131 20.45 -2.33 12.79
C GLN A 131 20.71 -3.37 13.89
N GLU A 132 19.68 -3.63 14.71
CA GLU A 132 19.74 -4.56 15.86
C GLU A 132 19.53 -6.03 15.49
N SER A 133 19.07 -6.34 14.27
CA SER A 133 18.83 -7.70 13.79
C SER A 133 19.82 -8.10 12.68
N ASP A 134 19.69 -9.29 12.15
CA ASP A 134 20.38 -9.78 10.94
C ASP A 134 19.52 -9.63 9.67
N ALA A 135 18.43 -8.88 9.73
CA ALA A 135 17.62 -8.58 8.56
C ALA A 135 18.38 -7.75 7.52
N GLU A 136 18.10 -8.00 6.24
CA GLU A 136 18.84 -7.44 5.11
C GLU A 136 18.20 -6.16 4.56
N ILE A 137 16.87 -6.02 4.71
CA ILE A 137 16.08 -4.91 4.17
C ILE A 137 14.83 -4.70 5.01
N GLY A 138 14.34 -3.46 5.04
CA GLY A 138 13.10 -3.08 5.70
C GLY A 138 12.08 -2.50 4.75
N PHE A 139 10.82 -2.82 5.00
CA PHE A 139 9.66 -2.32 4.26
C PHE A 139 8.69 -1.65 5.22
N ALA A 140 8.31 -0.41 4.94
CA ALA A 140 7.27 0.31 5.66
C ALA A 140 6.08 0.57 4.75
N PHE A 141 4.89 0.41 5.29
CA PHE A 141 3.64 0.60 4.57
C PHE A 141 2.88 1.81 5.15
N ASP A 142 2.12 2.49 4.30
CA ASP A 142 1.19 3.50 4.79
C ASP A 142 -0.12 2.88 5.29
N GLY A 143 -1.03 3.71 5.77
CA GLY A 143 -2.24 3.26 6.47
C GLY A 143 -3.11 2.29 5.67
N ASP A 144 -3.24 2.44 4.36
CA ASP A 144 -3.98 1.51 3.48
C ASP A 144 -3.08 0.62 2.61
N GLY A 145 -1.76 0.72 2.78
CA GLY A 145 -0.77 -0.15 2.17
C GLY A 145 -0.54 0.12 0.68
N ASP A 146 -0.91 1.29 0.14
CA ASP A 146 -0.69 1.65 -1.26
C ASP A 146 0.66 2.34 -1.51
N ARG A 147 1.38 2.74 -0.43
CA ARG A 147 2.73 3.31 -0.48
C ARG A 147 3.72 2.44 0.26
N LEU A 148 4.93 2.35 -0.30
CA LEU A 148 6.03 1.55 0.20
C LEU A 148 7.24 2.42 0.50
N GLY A 149 7.71 2.40 1.74
CA GLY A 149 9.02 2.84 2.15
C GLY A 149 10.01 1.67 2.13
N VAL A 150 11.21 1.89 1.65
CA VAL A 150 12.28 0.88 1.62
C VAL A 150 13.49 1.41 2.36
N VAL A 151 14.04 0.63 3.27
CA VAL A 151 15.24 0.97 4.04
C VAL A 151 16.26 -0.17 3.92
N THR A 152 17.49 0.18 3.58
CA THR A 152 18.60 -0.79 3.51
C THR A 152 19.16 -1.10 4.90
N LYS A 153 19.96 -2.17 5.00
CA LYS A 153 20.70 -2.54 6.23
C LYS A 153 21.54 -1.40 6.80
N ASP A 154 22.09 -0.56 5.92
CA ASP A 154 22.92 0.58 6.28
C ASP A 154 22.08 1.85 6.58
N ALA A 155 20.79 1.68 6.87
CA ALA A 155 19.85 2.75 7.20
C ALA A 155 19.64 3.78 6.07
N GLN A 156 19.91 3.42 4.82
CA GLN A 156 19.62 4.30 3.69
C GLN A 156 18.16 4.15 3.28
N ILE A 157 17.44 5.26 3.19
CA ILE A 157 16.08 5.30 2.69
C ILE A 157 16.12 5.34 1.17
N ILE A 158 15.50 4.36 0.52
CA ILE A 158 15.33 4.31 -0.93
C ILE A 158 14.01 4.99 -1.28
N TYR A 159 14.10 6.23 -1.70
CA TYR A 159 12.92 7.03 -2.05
C TYR A 159 12.18 6.47 -3.29
N PRO A 160 10.86 6.75 -3.44
CA PRO A 160 10.02 6.15 -4.48
C PRO A 160 10.53 6.36 -5.92
N ASP A 161 11.17 7.48 -6.21
CA ASP A 161 11.75 7.76 -7.52
C ASP A 161 12.99 6.90 -7.82
N LEU A 162 13.78 6.56 -6.79
CA LEU A 162 14.88 5.59 -6.92
C LEU A 162 14.33 4.15 -7.05
N GLN A 163 13.24 3.82 -6.34
CA GLN A 163 12.53 2.55 -6.54
C GLN A 163 12.01 2.42 -7.97
N LEU A 164 11.43 3.51 -8.51
CA LEU A 164 10.98 3.57 -9.91
C LEU A 164 12.13 3.32 -10.89
N MET A 165 13.33 3.85 -10.64
CA MET A 165 14.50 3.57 -11.46
C MET A 165 14.83 2.07 -11.51
N LEU A 166 14.81 1.40 -10.36
CA LEU A 166 15.05 -0.03 -10.26
C LEU A 166 14.00 -0.83 -11.05
N PHE A 167 12.72 -0.50 -10.87
CA PHE A 167 11.62 -1.15 -11.59
C PHE A 167 11.68 -0.86 -13.09
N ALA A 168 11.96 0.38 -13.48
CA ALA A 168 12.10 0.76 -14.89
C ALA A 168 13.25 0.00 -15.57
N GLN A 169 14.39 -0.14 -14.92
CA GLN A 169 15.51 -0.91 -15.43
C GLN A 169 15.13 -2.38 -15.69
N ASP A 170 14.45 -3.03 -14.73
CA ASP A 170 13.99 -4.42 -14.88
C ASP A 170 12.95 -4.55 -16.01
N VAL A 171 11.95 -3.66 -16.04
CA VAL A 171 10.89 -3.70 -17.06
C VAL A 171 11.47 -3.45 -18.48
N LEU A 172 12.33 -2.45 -18.63
CA LEU A 172 12.94 -2.10 -19.93
C LEU A 172 13.88 -3.18 -20.43
N SER A 173 14.53 -3.94 -19.57
CA SER A 173 15.35 -5.09 -19.97
C SER A 173 14.55 -6.16 -20.72
N ARG A 174 13.25 -6.28 -20.39
CA ARG A 174 12.31 -7.25 -20.99
C ARG A 174 11.42 -6.63 -22.06
N ASN A 175 11.32 -5.30 -22.09
CA ASN A 175 10.48 -4.54 -23.02
C ASN A 175 11.27 -3.35 -23.62
N PRO A 176 12.26 -3.61 -24.51
CA PRO A 176 13.08 -2.55 -25.09
C PRO A 176 12.23 -1.50 -25.79
N GLY A 177 12.49 -0.23 -25.52
CA GLY A 177 11.76 0.89 -26.13
C GLY A 177 10.41 1.22 -25.48
N ALA A 178 10.01 0.54 -24.39
CA ALA A 178 8.84 0.92 -23.63
C ALA A 178 9.02 2.32 -23.00
N LYS A 179 7.91 3.04 -22.83
CA LYS A 179 7.90 4.38 -22.23
C LYS A 179 7.67 4.27 -20.72
N VAL A 180 8.44 5.01 -19.95
CA VAL A 180 8.26 5.19 -18.50
C VAL A 180 7.69 6.58 -18.26
N ILE A 181 6.60 6.65 -17.51
CA ILE A 181 5.96 7.92 -17.12
C ILE A 181 6.33 8.16 -15.65
N TYR A 182 6.82 9.35 -15.33
CA TYR A 182 7.19 9.74 -13.99
C TYR A 182 6.80 11.19 -13.69
N ASP A 183 6.65 11.51 -12.39
CA ASP A 183 6.28 12.84 -11.91
C ASP A 183 7.45 13.83 -12.08
N VAL A 184 7.15 15.09 -12.35
CA VAL A 184 8.14 16.17 -12.50
C VAL A 184 9.01 16.37 -11.25
N LYS A 185 8.55 15.92 -10.08
CA LYS A 185 9.31 15.97 -8.81
C LYS A 185 10.34 14.84 -8.67
N SER A 186 10.33 13.86 -9.56
CA SER A 186 11.27 12.74 -9.53
C SER A 186 12.70 13.17 -9.84
N THR A 187 13.65 12.35 -9.43
CA THR A 187 15.07 12.59 -9.69
C THR A 187 15.38 12.74 -11.20
N ARG A 188 16.34 13.60 -11.53
CA ARG A 188 16.84 13.78 -12.91
C ARG A 188 17.52 12.51 -13.47
N LEU A 189 17.84 11.55 -12.61
CA LEU A 189 18.47 10.29 -13.02
C LEU A 189 17.50 9.36 -13.78
N LEU A 190 16.20 9.67 -13.79
CA LEU A 190 15.19 8.95 -14.58
C LEU A 190 15.15 9.37 -16.06
N ALA A 191 15.74 10.49 -16.44
CA ALA A 191 15.73 11.06 -17.80
C ALA A 191 16.78 10.45 -18.72
#